data_445940bbb2b74dc63332551fd20d4663
#
_entry.id   445940bbb2b74dc63332551fd20d4663
#
_cell.length_a   1.000
_cell.length_b   1.000
_cell.length_c   1.000
_cell.angle_alpha   90.00
_cell.angle_beta   90.00
_cell.angle_gamma   90.00
#
_symmetry.space_group_name_H-M   'P 1'
#
loop_
_entity.id
_entity.type
_entity.pdbx_description
1 polymer ?
#
loop_
_entity_poly.entity_id
_entity_poly.type
_entity_poly.pdbx_seq_one_letter_code
_entity_poly.pdbx_strand_id
1 'polypeptide(L)'
;DSGLIELRTIKPGAYPVPDTGGWWRPPDVHLSVWGRVWLSRLVTQMFFPGEPLNEADAILNAIRDPGARERCIARLEPSKTSEMVFEHQLVVRGRKGTSSLP
;
A
#
# COMPACT_ATOMS: atom_id res chain seq x y z
N ASP A 1 19.39 12.40 -6.60
CA ASP A 1 18.58 11.77 -5.57
C ASP A 1 17.18 12.38 -5.54
N SER A 2 16.27 11.78 -6.27
CA SER A 2 14.90 12.27 -6.42
C SER A 2 13.94 11.65 -5.40
N GLY A 3 14.38 10.71 -4.61
CA GLY A 3 13.50 9.93 -3.75
C GLY A 3 12.62 8.92 -4.50
N LEU A 4 12.87 8.73 -5.78
CA LEU A 4 12.13 7.77 -6.58
C LEU A 4 12.79 6.40 -6.50
N ILE A 5 11.99 5.38 -6.24
CA ILE A 5 12.42 3.98 -6.27
C ILE A 5 11.58 3.28 -7.32
N GLU A 6 12.24 2.53 -8.17
CA GLU A 6 11.56 1.74 -9.19
C GLU A 6 11.83 0.26 -8.94
N LEU A 7 10.77 -0.52 -8.86
CA LEU A 7 10.85 -1.96 -8.62
C LEU A 7 10.06 -2.70 -9.70
N ARG A 8 10.70 -3.66 -10.33
CA ARG A 8 10.05 -4.54 -11.28
C ARG A 8 9.87 -5.91 -10.65
N THR A 9 8.63 -6.36 -10.57
CA THR A 9 8.30 -7.62 -9.90
C THR A 9 6.96 -8.16 -10.43
N ILE A 10 6.50 -9.24 -9.83
CA ILE A 10 5.20 -9.83 -10.13
C ILE A 10 4.20 -9.28 -9.12
N LYS A 11 3.03 -8.84 -9.60
CA LYS A 11 1.95 -8.42 -8.71
C LYS A 11 1.51 -9.60 -7.83
N PRO A 12 1.49 -9.42 -6.51
CA PRO A 12 1.03 -10.49 -5.62
C PRO A 12 -0.46 -10.79 -5.82
N GLY A 13 -0.86 -11.99 -5.45
CA GLY A 13 -2.27 -12.37 -5.42
C GLY A 13 -2.92 -12.09 -4.07
N ALA A 14 -4.24 -12.21 -4.03
CA ALA A 14 -4.98 -12.25 -2.79
C ALA A 14 -4.60 -13.51 -2.00
N TYR A 15 -4.71 -13.46 -0.68
CA TYR A 15 -4.28 -14.59 0.16
C TYR A 15 -5.19 -14.78 1.37
N PRO A 16 -5.36 -16.04 1.83
CA PRO A 16 -6.13 -16.30 3.03
C PRO A 16 -5.28 -16.04 4.28
N VAL A 17 -5.94 -15.53 5.33
CA VAL A 17 -5.30 -15.35 6.63
C VAL A 17 -5.56 -16.61 7.47
N PRO A 18 -4.51 -17.29 7.97
CA PRO A 18 -4.68 -18.49 8.77
C PRO A 18 -5.53 -18.25 10.02
N ASP A 19 -6.34 -19.24 10.40
CA ASP A 19 -7.10 -19.27 11.65
C ASP A 19 -8.10 -18.13 11.81
N THR A 20 -8.63 -17.59 10.69
CA THR A 20 -9.61 -16.49 10.72
C THR A 20 -10.99 -16.88 10.21
N GLY A 21 -11.23 -18.15 9.93
CA GLY A 21 -12.53 -18.60 9.45
C GLY A 21 -12.85 -18.17 8.01
N GLY A 22 -11.83 -17.93 7.20
CA GLY A 22 -12.03 -17.65 5.79
C GLY A 22 -11.82 -16.18 5.40
N TRP A 23 -11.11 -15.42 6.20
CA TRP A 23 -10.76 -14.06 5.82
C TRP A 23 -9.67 -14.07 4.76
N TRP A 24 -9.97 -13.48 3.61
CA TRP A 24 -9.03 -13.27 2.52
C TRP A 24 -8.64 -11.80 2.46
N ARG A 25 -7.37 -11.56 2.28
CA ARG A 25 -6.86 -10.21 2.12
C ARG A 25 -6.58 -9.89 0.66
N PRO A 26 -6.74 -8.60 0.25
CA PRO A 26 -6.40 -8.19 -1.11
C PRO A 26 -4.90 -8.25 -1.35
N PRO A 27 -4.48 -8.25 -2.63
CA PRO A 27 -3.08 -8.06 -2.94
C PRO A 27 -2.53 -6.80 -2.29
N ASP A 28 -1.41 -6.92 -1.61
CA ASP A 28 -0.75 -5.78 -0.97
C ASP A 28 0.76 -6.00 -0.93
N VAL A 29 1.49 -4.92 -0.69
CA VAL A 29 2.93 -4.96 -0.50
C VAL A 29 3.25 -4.31 0.84
N HIS A 30 3.89 -5.04 1.72
CA HIS A 30 4.33 -4.51 3.00
C HIS A 30 5.59 -3.67 2.80
N LEU A 31 5.60 -2.49 3.36
CA LEU A 31 6.68 -1.52 3.20
C LEU A 31 7.21 -1.10 4.55
N SER A 32 8.53 -1.01 4.65
CA SER A 32 9.20 -0.44 5.81
C SER A 32 10.15 0.63 5.28
N VAL A 33 9.88 1.87 5.63
CA VAL A 33 10.62 3.02 5.12
C VAL A 33 11.34 3.70 6.28
N TRP A 34 12.62 3.93 6.11
CA TRP A 34 13.46 4.57 7.10
C TRP A 34 13.75 5.99 6.66
N GLY A 35 13.50 6.95 7.55
CA GLY A 35 13.87 8.33 7.31
C GLY A 35 15.34 8.59 7.62
N ARG A 36 15.77 9.85 7.43
CA ARG A 36 17.14 10.25 7.71
C ARG A 36 17.49 10.14 9.19
N VAL A 37 16.50 10.39 10.04
CA VAL A 37 16.66 10.25 11.49
C VAL A 37 16.36 8.80 11.83
N TRP A 38 17.24 8.14 12.54
CA TRP A 38 17.10 6.71 12.86
C TRP A 38 15.79 6.35 13.58
N LEU A 39 15.14 7.32 14.24
CA LEU A 39 13.82 7.12 14.82
C LEU A 39 12.68 7.25 13.84
N SER A 40 12.94 7.73 12.62
CA SER A 40 11.90 7.91 11.62
C SER A 40 11.73 6.65 10.81
N ARG A 41 10.70 5.90 11.12
CA ARG A 41 10.35 4.68 10.41
C ARG A 41 8.86 4.65 10.14
N LEU A 42 8.50 4.36 8.91
CA LEU A 42 7.13 4.13 8.51
C LEU A 42 6.97 2.66 8.14
N VAL A 43 6.07 1.98 8.82
CA VAL A 43 5.65 0.62 8.47
C VAL A 43 4.24 0.73 7.95
N THR A 44 4.02 0.31 6.72
CA THR A 44 2.72 0.44 6.08
C THR A 44 2.52 -0.64 5.03
N GLN A 45 1.40 -0.58 4.35
CA GLN A 45 1.08 -1.48 3.26
C GLN A 45 0.59 -0.67 2.07
N MET A 46 1.03 -1.05 0.87
CA MET A 46 0.53 -0.49 -0.37
C MET A 46 -0.52 -1.45 -0.94
N PHE A 47 -1.70 -0.95 -1.21
CA PHE A 47 -2.79 -1.70 -1.82
C PHE A 47 -2.87 -1.39 -3.31
N PHE A 48 -3.41 -2.31 -4.09
CA PHE A 48 -3.56 -2.12 -5.52
C PHE A 48 -4.97 -1.61 -5.85
N PRO A 49 -5.09 -0.70 -6.83
CA PRO A 49 -6.40 -0.18 -7.20
C PRO A 49 -7.25 -1.24 -7.91
N GLY A 50 -8.57 -1.09 -7.81
CA GLY A 50 -9.49 -1.97 -8.53
C GLY A 50 -9.67 -3.36 -7.94
N GLU A 51 -9.15 -3.61 -6.75
CA GLU A 51 -9.27 -4.91 -6.10
C GLU A 51 -10.54 -4.93 -5.22
N PRO A 52 -11.51 -5.80 -5.51
CA PRO A 52 -12.75 -5.84 -4.74
C PRO A 52 -12.55 -6.09 -3.25
N LEU A 53 -11.54 -6.86 -2.88
CA LEU A 53 -11.27 -7.17 -1.47
C LEU A 53 -10.81 -5.96 -0.67
N ASN A 54 -10.40 -4.86 -1.31
CA ASN A 54 -10.03 -3.65 -0.60
C ASN A 54 -11.19 -3.09 0.22
N GLU A 55 -12.41 -3.19 -0.28
CA GLU A 55 -13.58 -2.64 0.39
C GLU A 55 -13.92 -3.34 1.70
N ALA A 56 -13.53 -4.60 1.81
CA ALA A 56 -13.83 -5.41 2.98
C ALA A 56 -12.62 -5.69 3.87
N ASP A 57 -11.44 -5.21 3.49
CA ASP A 57 -10.23 -5.50 4.26
C ASP A 57 -10.23 -4.78 5.60
N ALA A 58 -10.15 -5.55 6.68
CA ALA A 58 -10.23 -5.01 8.03
C ALA A 58 -9.07 -4.06 8.35
N ILE A 59 -7.89 -4.31 7.81
CA ILE A 59 -6.71 -3.49 8.07
C ILE A 59 -6.82 -2.14 7.35
N LEU A 60 -7.12 -2.15 6.06
CA LEU A 60 -7.29 -0.92 5.29
C LEU A 60 -8.44 -0.07 5.84
N ASN A 61 -9.55 -0.71 6.14
CA ASN A 61 -10.76 0.00 6.59
C ASN A 61 -10.73 0.37 8.06
N ALA A 62 -9.71 -0.01 8.80
CA ALA A 62 -9.45 0.54 10.13
C ALA A 62 -9.05 2.02 10.06
N ILE A 63 -8.54 2.47 8.92
CA ILE A 63 -8.29 3.90 8.67
C ILE A 63 -9.64 4.56 8.41
N ARG A 64 -10.08 5.41 9.33
CA ARG A 64 -11.43 6.00 9.26
C ARG A 64 -11.54 7.13 8.25
N ASP A 65 -10.50 7.92 8.06
CA ASP A 65 -10.50 9.00 7.10
C ASP A 65 -10.40 8.45 5.67
N PRO A 66 -11.42 8.67 4.82
CA PRO A 66 -11.38 8.17 3.44
C PRO A 66 -10.17 8.66 2.64
N GLY A 67 -9.74 9.91 2.86
CA GLY A 67 -8.57 10.44 2.18
C GLY A 67 -7.28 9.73 2.60
N ALA A 68 -7.13 9.44 3.88
CA ALA A 68 -5.97 8.69 4.39
C ALA A 68 -5.98 7.27 3.86
N ARG A 69 -7.16 6.65 3.78
CA ARG A 69 -7.32 5.30 3.23
C ARG A 69 -6.93 5.26 1.76
N GLU A 70 -7.38 6.23 0.98
CA GLU A 70 -7.05 6.35 -0.44
C GLU A 70 -5.54 6.49 -0.67
N ARG A 71 -4.85 7.17 0.24
CA ARG A 71 -3.40 7.33 0.14
C ARG A 71 -2.62 6.03 0.35
N CYS A 72 -3.26 4.97 0.82
CA CYS A 72 -2.66 3.64 0.91
C CYS A 72 -2.82 2.83 -0.37
N ILE A 73 -3.58 3.32 -1.32
CA ILE A 73 -3.85 2.63 -2.57
C ILE A 73 -3.01 3.24 -3.67
N ALA A 74 -2.22 2.41 -4.36
CA ALA A 74 -1.42 2.85 -5.49
C ALA A 74 -2.30 3.28 -6.66
N ARG A 75 -1.74 4.07 -7.56
CA ARG A 75 -2.42 4.46 -8.79
C ARG A 75 -1.87 3.68 -9.96
N LEU A 76 -2.76 3.19 -10.80
CA LEU A 76 -2.38 2.57 -12.06
C LEU A 76 -2.05 3.67 -13.07
N GLU A 77 -0.82 3.65 -13.58
CA GLU A 77 -0.36 4.63 -14.53
C GLU A 77 -0.50 4.11 -15.96
N PRO A 78 -0.68 5.01 -16.95
CA PRO A 78 -0.66 4.59 -18.35
C PRO A 78 0.68 3.96 -18.71
N SER A 79 0.64 2.87 -19.47
CA SER A 79 1.84 2.18 -19.92
C SER A 79 1.75 1.96 -21.42
N LYS A 80 2.88 2.15 -22.10
CA LYS A 80 2.99 1.90 -23.54
C LYS A 80 3.33 0.45 -23.86
N THR A 81 3.54 -0.35 -22.83
CA THR A 81 3.89 -1.77 -22.96
C THR A 81 2.79 -2.63 -22.38
N SER A 82 2.96 -3.95 -22.41
CA SER A 82 2.06 -4.87 -21.74
C SER A 82 2.25 -4.90 -20.23
N GLU A 83 3.29 -4.24 -19.71
CA GLU A 83 3.52 -4.18 -18.28
C GLU A 83 2.55 -3.22 -17.59
N MET A 84 2.05 -3.60 -16.42
CA MET A 84 1.30 -2.69 -15.57
C MET A 84 2.27 -1.86 -14.74
N VAL A 85 2.01 -0.56 -14.68
CA VAL A 85 2.83 0.37 -13.92
C VAL A 85 1.97 0.99 -12.82
N PHE A 86 2.42 0.86 -11.59
CA PHE A 86 1.74 1.46 -10.44
C PHE A 86 2.65 2.52 -9.82
N GLU A 87 2.03 3.62 -9.42
CA GLU A 87 2.73 4.68 -8.69
C GLU A 87 2.16 4.77 -7.28
N HIS A 88 3.05 4.92 -6.32
CA HIS A 88 2.65 5.07 -4.93
C HIS A 88 3.56 6.08 -4.24
N GLN A 89 2.96 7.06 -3.58
CA GLN A 89 3.68 8.07 -2.83
C GLN A 89 3.63 7.77 -1.34
N LEU A 90 4.80 7.77 -0.70
CA LEU A 90 4.91 7.60 0.74
C LEU A 90 5.35 8.91 1.37
N VAL A 91 4.58 9.36 2.35
CA VAL A 91 4.86 10.59 3.11
C VAL A 91 5.10 10.18 4.55
N VAL A 92 6.33 10.34 5.02
CA VAL A 92 6.76 9.80 6.31
C VAL A 92 6.23 10.61 7.50
N ARG A 93 5.99 11.91 7.31
CA ARG A 93 5.55 12.81 8.37
C ARG A 93 4.54 13.83 7.87
N GLY A 94 3.80 14.43 8.81
CA GLY A 94 2.91 15.54 8.54
C GLY A 94 1.44 15.15 8.48
N ARG A 95 0.58 16.13 8.27
CA ARG A 95 -0.88 15.93 8.26
C ARG A 95 -1.34 14.98 7.17
N LYS A 96 -0.63 14.99 6.03
CA LYS A 96 -0.93 14.09 4.91
C LYS A 96 0.03 12.91 4.90
N GLY A 97 0.59 12.58 6.04
CA GLY A 97 1.45 11.42 6.17
C GLY A 97 0.72 10.13 5.83
N THR A 98 1.47 9.18 5.28
CA THR A 98 0.95 7.84 5.03
C THR A 98 0.66 7.17 6.37
N SER A 99 -0.51 6.53 6.48
CA SER A 99 -0.90 5.84 7.71
C SER A 99 0.00 4.65 7.98
N SER A 100 0.35 4.46 9.26
CA SER A 100 1.03 3.24 9.69
C SER A 100 0.05 2.08 9.69
N LEU A 101 0.47 0.96 9.12
CA LEU A 101 -0.31 -0.28 9.09
C LEU A 101 0.58 -1.44 9.51
N PRO A 102 0.03 -2.41 10.25
CA PRO A 102 0.81 -3.56 10.72
C PRO A 102 1.36 -4.45 9.61
#